data_8bb7a16a60335cb7fd92467b55341fa3
#
_entry.id   8bb7a16a60335cb7fd92467b55341fa3
#
_cell.length_a   1.000
_cell.length_b   1.000
_cell.length_c   1.000
_cell.angle_alpha   90.00
_cell.angle_beta   90.00
_cell.angle_gamma   90.00
#
_symmetry.space_group_name_H-M   'P 1'
#
loop_
_entity.id
_entity.type
_entity.pdbx_description
1 polymer ?
#
loop_
_entity_poly.entity_id
_entity_poly.type
_entity_poly.pdbx_seq_one_letter_code
_entity_poly.pdbx_strand_id
1 'polypeptide(L)'
;ELDNLSWEQKAIAVASHNGTSEHVKAAQSLLPQSDWGLMQTPLDLPLVQFGRQVRRARRWYSNSSGQHAAILLGCRRKGWNIACYTLPSHPFFFGFLEEIRHFLGKDWNPQRIARDGDGFPTLSNTVNELAACYAGLAKEKDDNWIWEAMTRHPDLVGGFNRLDTTIIKTCN
;
A
#
# COMPACT_ATOMS: atom_id res chain seq x y z
N GLU A 1 -9.19 9.86 -9.41
CA GLU A 1 -9.11 8.56 -10.15
C GLU A 1 -9.53 7.34 -9.32
N LEU A 2 -9.71 7.50 -8.02
CA LEU A 2 -10.17 6.44 -7.09
C LEU A 2 -11.67 6.55 -6.76
N ASP A 3 -12.38 7.49 -7.37
CA ASP A 3 -13.77 7.84 -7.04
C ASP A 3 -14.74 6.67 -7.23
N ASN A 4 -14.43 5.76 -8.17
CA ASN A 4 -15.26 4.59 -8.47
C ASN A 4 -14.87 3.32 -7.69
N LEU A 5 -13.97 3.42 -6.70
CA LEU A 5 -13.60 2.28 -5.86
C LEU A 5 -14.53 2.19 -4.65
N SER A 6 -14.88 0.96 -4.26
CA SER A 6 -15.56 0.73 -2.98
C SER A 6 -14.66 1.08 -1.79
N TRP A 7 -15.25 1.26 -0.61
CA TRP A 7 -14.47 1.55 0.59
C TRP A 7 -13.55 0.40 0.99
N GLU A 8 -13.95 -0.86 0.73
CA GLU A 8 -13.10 -2.03 0.91
C GLU A 8 -11.89 -2.01 -0.02
N GLN A 9 -12.08 -1.62 -1.28
CA GLN A 9 -10.99 -1.48 -2.25
C GLN A 9 -10.03 -0.35 -1.87
N LYS A 10 -10.55 0.77 -1.35
CA LYS A 10 -9.75 1.87 -0.84
C LYS A 10 -8.97 1.45 0.41
N ALA A 11 -9.59 0.74 1.34
CA ALA A 11 -8.94 0.27 2.56
C ALA A 11 -7.79 -0.71 2.26
N ILE A 12 -8.01 -1.70 1.40
CA ILE A 12 -6.96 -2.66 1.05
C ILE A 12 -5.81 -2.02 0.25
N ALA A 13 -6.06 -0.93 -0.49
CA ALA A 13 -5.06 -0.19 -1.24
C ALA A 13 -3.99 0.46 -0.33
N VAL A 14 -4.34 0.79 0.91
CA VAL A 14 -3.45 1.42 1.89
C VAL A 14 -3.03 0.48 3.02
N ALA A 15 -3.41 -0.80 2.93
CA ALA A 15 -3.26 -1.79 3.99
C ALA A 15 -1.86 -2.42 4.05
N SER A 16 -1.49 -2.84 5.27
CA SER A 16 -0.43 -3.81 5.50
C SER A 16 -1.02 -4.99 6.28
N HIS A 17 -1.59 -5.94 5.58
CA HIS A 17 -2.54 -6.92 6.09
C HIS A 17 -1.96 -8.31 6.36
N ASN A 18 -2.72 -9.14 7.09
CA ASN A 18 -2.35 -10.52 7.44
C ASN A 18 -2.45 -11.53 6.27
N GLY A 19 -2.93 -11.13 5.09
CA GLY A 19 -3.07 -12.03 3.95
C GLY A 19 -4.13 -13.12 4.15
N THR A 20 -5.24 -12.83 4.81
CA THR A 20 -6.38 -13.77 4.91
C THR A 20 -7.10 -13.88 3.57
N SER A 21 -8.06 -14.81 3.46
CA SER A 21 -8.87 -14.95 2.24
C SER A 21 -9.65 -13.68 1.90
N GLU A 22 -10.10 -12.94 2.90
CA GLU A 22 -10.80 -11.66 2.74
C GLU A 22 -9.86 -10.60 2.14
N HIS A 23 -8.65 -10.48 2.68
CA HIS A 23 -7.63 -9.57 2.14
C HIS A 23 -7.28 -9.90 0.69
N VAL A 24 -7.07 -11.19 0.38
CA VAL A 24 -6.77 -11.64 -0.98
C VAL A 24 -7.91 -11.29 -1.93
N LYS A 25 -9.17 -11.54 -1.54
CA LYS A 25 -10.34 -11.19 -2.37
C LYS A 25 -10.43 -9.68 -2.60
N ALA A 26 -10.26 -8.88 -1.54
CA ALA A 26 -10.30 -7.42 -1.64
C ALA A 26 -9.17 -6.89 -2.55
N ALA A 27 -7.94 -7.37 -2.40
CA ALA A 27 -6.83 -6.98 -3.26
C ALA A 27 -7.05 -7.40 -4.73
N GLN A 28 -7.55 -8.61 -4.95
CA GLN A 28 -7.86 -9.12 -6.29
C GLN A 28 -8.98 -8.33 -6.97
N SER A 29 -9.93 -7.78 -6.22
CA SER A 29 -11.01 -6.98 -6.77
C SER A 29 -10.57 -5.65 -7.39
N LEU A 30 -9.34 -5.20 -7.10
CA LEU A 30 -8.76 -4.00 -7.70
C LEU A 30 -8.34 -4.20 -9.18
N LEU A 31 -8.11 -5.44 -9.60
CA LEU A 31 -7.56 -5.74 -10.93
C LEU A 31 -8.40 -6.79 -11.67
N PRO A 32 -8.51 -6.69 -12.99
CA PRO A 32 -9.04 -7.78 -13.80
C PRO A 32 -8.15 -9.03 -13.66
N GLN A 33 -8.74 -10.19 -13.73
CA GLN A 33 -8.03 -11.47 -13.53
C GLN A 33 -6.84 -11.66 -14.49
N SER A 34 -6.92 -11.10 -15.71
CA SER A 34 -5.83 -11.10 -16.68
C SER A 34 -4.53 -10.47 -16.15
N ASP A 35 -4.64 -9.58 -15.19
CA ASP A 35 -3.51 -8.81 -14.66
C ASP A 35 -2.93 -9.37 -13.35
N TRP A 36 -3.57 -10.38 -12.79
CA TRP A 36 -3.13 -10.95 -11.52
C TRP A 36 -1.69 -11.47 -11.54
N GLY A 37 -1.20 -11.89 -12.70
CA GLY A 37 0.17 -12.36 -12.90
C GLY A 37 1.23 -11.23 -12.92
N LEU A 38 0.82 -9.98 -13.04
CA LEU A 38 1.71 -8.83 -13.12
C LEU A 38 2.25 -8.36 -11.77
N MET A 39 1.63 -8.82 -10.68
CA MET A 39 2.05 -8.47 -9.33
C MET A 39 3.47 -8.92 -9.02
N GLN A 40 4.30 -8.03 -8.48
CA GLN A 40 5.72 -8.27 -8.21
C GLN A 40 6.05 -8.41 -6.71
N THR A 41 5.05 -8.70 -5.87
CA THR A 41 5.34 -9.03 -4.46
C THR A 41 6.19 -10.29 -4.35
N PRO A 42 7.03 -10.44 -3.30
CA PRO A 42 7.95 -11.58 -3.16
C PRO A 42 7.21 -12.92 -3.14
N LEU A 43 7.84 -13.92 -3.77
CA LEU A 43 7.40 -15.33 -3.69
C LEU A 43 8.29 -16.17 -2.77
N ASP A 44 9.53 -15.72 -2.57
CA ASP A 44 10.61 -16.55 -2.05
C ASP A 44 10.78 -16.44 -0.53
N LEU A 45 10.13 -15.46 0.09
CA LEU A 45 10.13 -15.34 1.55
C LEU A 45 9.09 -16.28 2.16
N PRO A 46 9.44 -17.06 3.19
CA PRO A 46 8.47 -17.84 3.93
C PRO A 46 7.46 -16.89 4.56
N LEU A 47 6.25 -16.87 4.01
CA LEU A 47 5.17 -16.09 4.59
C LEU A 47 4.75 -16.76 5.89
N VAL A 48 4.85 -16.03 6.98
CA VAL A 48 4.34 -16.45 8.28
C VAL A 48 3.01 -15.77 8.49
N GLN A 49 1.94 -16.55 8.44
CA GLN A 49 0.59 -16.09 8.73
C GLN A 49 0.14 -16.70 10.06
N PHE A 50 -0.23 -15.85 11.02
CA PHE A 50 -0.66 -16.29 12.37
C PHE A 50 0.32 -17.25 13.07
N GLY A 51 1.63 -17.03 12.93
CA GLY A 51 2.65 -17.90 13.50
C GLY A 51 2.83 -19.24 12.78
N ARG A 52 2.14 -19.45 11.66
CA ARG A 52 2.24 -20.67 10.85
C ARG A 52 2.88 -20.36 9.50
N GLN A 53 3.82 -21.20 9.10
CA GLN A 53 4.43 -21.10 7.77
C GLN A 53 3.41 -21.44 6.69
N VAL A 54 3.25 -20.55 5.70
CA VAL A 54 2.39 -20.79 4.55
C VAL A 54 3.11 -21.75 3.60
N ARG A 55 2.60 -22.96 3.43
CA ARG A 55 3.23 -24.02 2.62
C ARG A 55 3.35 -23.69 1.13
N ARG A 56 2.47 -22.82 0.61
CA ARG A 56 2.50 -22.33 -0.77
C ARG A 56 2.34 -20.82 -0.75
N ALA A 57 3.45 -20.12 -0.68
CA ALA A 57 3.46 -18.68 -0.84
C ALA A 57 2.90 -18.29 -2.21
N ARG A 58 1.93 -17.39 -2.23
CA ARG A 58 1.41 -16.76 -3.44
C ARG A 58 1.56 -15.26 -3.27
N ARG A 59 1.82 -14.55 -4.34
CA ARG A 59 2.00 -13.09 -4.33
C ARG A 59 0.86 -12.33 -3.63
N TRP A 60 -0.36 -12.81 -3.79
CA TRP A 60 -1.56 -12.23 -3.19
C TRP A 60 -1.67 -12.35 -1.66
N TYR A 61 -0.87 -13.23 -1.03
CA TYR A 61 -0.80 -13.35 0.43
C TYR A 61 0.20 -12.37 1.07
N SER A 62 1.00 -11.65 0.26
CA SER A 62 1.88 -10.60 0.78
C SER A 62 1.05 -9.52 1.48
N ASN A 63 1.57 -9.01 2.59
CA ASN A 63 0.95 -7.92 3.35
C ASN A 63 0.76 -6.64 2.53
N SER A 64 1.53 -6.45 1.47
CA SER A 64 1.51 -5.30 0.55
C SER A 64 0.72 -5.56 -0.74
N SER A 65 0.06 -6.73 -0.88
CA SER A 65 -0.60 -7.09 -2.14
C SER A 65 -1.68 -6.09 -2.58
N GLY A 66 -2.40 -5.48 -1.63
CA GLY A 66 -3.38 -4.43 -1.91
C GLY A 66 -2.75 -3.17 -2.47
N GLN A 67 -1.62 -2.73 -1.90
CA GLN A 67 -0.86 -1.58 -2.37
C GLN A 67 -0.35 -1.81 -3.80
N HIS A 68 0.26 -2.97 -4.07
CA HIS A 68 0.72 -3.33 -5.41
C HIS A 68 -0.43 -3.38 -6.43
N ALA A 69 -1.58 -3.94 -6.06
CA ALA A 69 -2.76 -3.99 -6.91
C ALA A 69 -3.31 -2.59 -7.22
N ALA A 70 -3.33 -1.70 -6.23
CA ALA A 70 -3.75 -0.31 -6.42
C ALA A 70 -2.82 0.48 -7.34
N ILE A 71 -1.50 0.27 -7.21
CA ILE A 71 -0.52 0.89 -8.10
C ILE A 71 -0.68 0.39 -9.54
N LEU A 72 -0.83 -0.91 -9.74
CA LEU A 72 -1.09 -1.49 -11.06
C LEU A 72 -2.38 -0.94 -11.68
N LEU A 73 -3.46 -0.80 -10.89
CA LEU A 73 -4.68 -0.16 -11.34
C LEU A 73 -4.45 1.29 -11.76
N GLY A 74 -3.73 2.07 -10.95
CA GLY A 74 -3.36 3.45 -11.28
C GLY A 74 -2.53 3.53 -12.56
N CYS A 75 -1.55 2.65 -12.74
CA CYS A 75 -0.74 2.58 -13.95
C CYS A 75 -1.61 2.31 -15.19
N ARG A 76 -2.57 1.37 -15.10
CA ARG A 76 -3.50 1.10 -16.21
C ARG A 76 -4.33 2.32 -16.58
N ARG A 77 -4.91 2.98 -15.59
CA ARG A 77 -5.76 4.16 -15.82
C ARG A 77 -5.00 5.32 -16.45
N LYS A 78 -3.70 5.43 -16.12
CA LYS A 78 -2.81 6.46 -16.68
C LYS A 78 -2.11 6.04 -17.98
N GLY A 79 -2.31 4.82 -18.46
CA GLY A 79 -1.60 4.29 -19.62
C GLY A 79 -0.09 4.10 -19.40
N TRP A 80 0.36 3.96 -18.16
CA TRP A 80 1.76 3.73 -17.83
C TRP A 80 2.16 2.26 -18.02
N ASN A 81 3.46 2.03 -18.22
CA ASN A 81 3.98 0.67 -18.38
C ASN A 81 3.89 -0.13 -17.08
N ILE A 82 2.99 -1.10 -17.04
CA ILE A 82 2.73 -1.92 -15.86
C ILE A 82 3.82 -2.97 -15.57
N ALA A 83 4.70 -3.28 -16.52
CA ALA A 83 5.73 -4.32 -16.32
C ALA A 83 6.89 -3.89 -15.42
N CYS A 84 7.10 -2.59 -15.27
CA CYS A 84 8.25 -2.03 -14.54
C CYS A 84 7.86 -1.03 -13.43
N TYR A 85 6.64 -1.15 -12.88
CA TYR A 85 6.11 -0.21 -11.91
C TYR A 85 6.91 -0.14 -10.58
N THR A 86 7.79 -1.09 -10.33
CA THR A 86 8.69 -1.11 -9.16
C THR A 86 10.05 -0.46 -9.42
N LEU A 87 10.28 0.12 -10.61
CA LEU A 87 11.54 0.78 -10.92
C LEU A 87 11.55 2.23 -10.45
N PRO A 88 12.70 2.76 -9.96
CA PRO A 88 12.84 4.17 -9.60
C PRO A 88 12.64 5.14 -10.77
N SER A 89 12.77 4.67 -12.01
CA SER A 89 12.53 5.46 -13.24
C SER A 89 11.06 5.45 -13.68
N HIS A 90 10.18 4.72 -12.99
CA HIS A 90 8.78 4.65 -13.34
C HIS A 90 8.02 5.92 -12.95
N PRO A 91 7.06 6.41 -13.77
CA PRO A 91 6.26 7.61 -13.44
C PRO A 91 5.57 7.56 -12.08
N PHE A 92 5.15 6.38 -11.62
CA PHE A 92 4.58 6.20 -10.29
C PHE A 92 5.54 6.69 -9.18
N PHE A 93 6.84 6.37 -9.28
CA PHE A 93 7.80 6.77 -8.27
C PHE A 93 8.01 8.29 -8.22
N PHE A 94 7.97 8.98 -9.35
CA PHE A 94 8.01 10.44 -9.39
C PHE A 94 6.78 11.05 -8.72
N GLY A 95 5.58 10.52 -9.00
CA GLY A 95 4.36 10.93 -8.30
C GLY A 95 4.45 10.71 -6.79
N PHE A 96 5.00 9.59 -6.36
CA PHE A 96 5.22 9.31 -4.94
C PHE A 96 6.18 10.32 -4.29
N LEU A 97 7.26 10.72 -4.97
CA LEU A 97 8.17 11.77 -4.48
C LEU A 97 7.48 13.12 -4.36
N GLU A 98 6.61 13.48 -5.31
CA GLU A 98 5.84 14.74 -5.24
C GLU A 98 4.88 14.75 -4.04
N GLU A 99 4.23 13.64 -3.74
CA GLU A 99 3.39 13.52 -2.54
C GLU A 99 4.19 13.69 -1.24
N ILE A 100 5.38 13.14 -1.15
CA ILE A 100 6.25 13.36 0.02
C ILE A 100 6.69 14.82 0.11
N ARG A 101 7.01 15.45 -1.01
CA ARG A 101 7.37 16.89 -1.06
C ARG A 101 6.21 17.80 -0.68
N HIS A 102 4.98 17.37 -0.90
CA HIS A 102 3.81 18.10 -0.41
C HIS A 102 3.87 18.33 1.12
N PHE A 103 4.33 17.33 1.86
CA PHE A 103 4.45 17.41 3.32
C PHE A 103 5.77 17.97 3.82
N LEU A 104 6.88 17.71 3.13
CA LEU A 104 8.24 18.06 3.59
C LEU A 104 8.84 19.32 2.95
N GLY A 105 8.16 19.84 1.92
CA GLY A 105 8.63 21.01 1.15
C GLY A 105 9.20 20.62 -0.21
N LYS A 106 9.03 21.52 -1.19
CA LYS A 106 9.36 21.29 -2.60
C LYS A 106 10.83 20.92 -2.85
N ASP A 107 11.73 21.41 -2.02
CA ASP A 107 13.17 21.19 -2.16
C ASP A 107 13.66 19.93 -1.45
N TRP A 108 12.76 19.22 -0.76
CA TRP A 108 13.11 17.98 -0.09
C TRP A 108 13.51 16.90 -1.08
N ASN A 109 14.61 16.21 -0.79
CA ASN A 109 15.08 15.05 -1.52
C ASN A 109 15.61 13.98 -0.55
N PRO A 110 15.36 12.70 -0.79
CA PRO A 110 15.89 11.64 0.04
C PRO A 110 17.42 11.57 -0.10
N GLN A 111 18.11 11.35 1.00
CA GLN A 111 19.58 11.15 0.97
C GLN A 111 19.96 9.87 0.23
N ARG A 112 19.11 8.85 0.30
CA ARG A 112 19.31 7.57 -0.39
C ARG A 112 17.98 7.02 -0.86
N ILE A 113 18.03 6.30 -1.97
CA ILE A 113 16.94 5.46 -2.47
C ILE A 113 17.46 4.03 -2.47
N ALA A 114 16.73 3.13 -1.84
CA ALA A 114 17.03 1.70 -1.78
C ALA A 114 15.82 0.90 -2.29
N ARG A 115 15.88 -0.42 -2.22
CA ARG A 115 14.73 -1.28 -2.45
C ARG A 115 14.30 -1.91 -1.14
N ASP A 116 13.00 -1.96 -0.91
CA ASP A 116 12.41 -2.68 0.21
C ASP A 116 12.29 -4.20 -0.09
N GLY A 117 11.67 -4.93 0.83
CA GLY A 117 11.46 -6.38 0.68
C GLY A 117 10.55 -6.78 -0.49
N ASP A 118 9.73 -5.87 -0.97
CA ASP A 118 8.84 -6.06 -2.12
C ASP A 118 9.47 -5.62 -3.46
N GLY A 119 10.71 -5.12 -3.40
CA GLY A 119 11.43 -4.60 -4.56
C GLY A 119 11.04 -3.18 -4.93
N PHE A 120 10.20 -2.50 -4.13
CA PHE A 120 9.83 -1.11 -4.34
C PHE A 120 10.97 -0.15 -3.99
N PRO A 121 11.10 0.98 -4.70
CA PRO A 121 11.99 2.05 -4.26
C PRO A 121 11.49 2.62 -2.94
N THR A 122 12.33 2.58 -1.93
CA THR A 122 12.09 3.17 -0.61
C THR A 122 13.07 4.31 -0.35
N LEU A 123 12.65 5.26 0.48
CA LEU A 123 13.36 6.51 0.72
C LEU A 123 13.99 6.49 2.10
N SER A 124 15.24 6.99 2.21
CA SER A 124 15.77 7.32 3.51
C SER A 124 15.22 8.66 3.96
N ASN A 125 14.65 8.69 5.13
CA ASN A 125 14.15 9.87 5.81
C ASN A 125 14.47 9.79 7.31
N THR A 126 14.52 10.93 7.96
CA THR A 126 14.64 11.01 9.42
C THR A 126 13.30 10.67 10.08
N VAL A 127 13.32 10.31 11.35
CA VAL A 127 12.10 10.11 12.15
C VAL A 127 11.25 11.39 12.18
N ASN A 128 11.88 12.55 12.22
CA ASN A 128 11.16 13.83 12.21
C ASN A 128 10.44 14.08 10.88
N GLU A 129 11.06 13.77 9.75
CA GLU A 129 10.43 13.87 8.42
C GLU A 129 9.25 12.90 8.30
N LEU A 130 9.43 11.66 8.75
CA LEU A 130 8.34 10.69 8.77
C LEU A 130 7.17 11.17 9.64
N ALA A 131 7.46 11.67 10.84
CA ALA A 131 6.44 12.23 11.74
C ALA A 131 5.73 13.45 11.12
N ALA A 132 6.45 14.30 10.38
CA ALA A 132 5.88 15.44 9.68
C ALA A 132 4.91 15.00 8.56
N CYS A 133 5.25 13.95 7.79
CA CYS A 133 4.35 13.39 6.78
C CYS A 133 3.04 12.87 7.42
N TYR A 134 3.13 12.10 8.51
CA TYR A 134 1.94 11.61 9.20
C TYR A 134 1.11 12.74 9.84
N ALA A 135 1.76 13.75 10.40
CA ALA A 135 1.07 14.90 10.94
C ALA A 135 0.38 15.73 9.86
N GLY A 136 1.00 15.85 8.68
CA GLY A 136 0.41 16.46 7.50
C GLY A 136 -0.84 15.71 7.04
N LEU A 137 -0.72 14.40 6.83
CA LEU A 137 -1.85 13.54 6.45
C LEU A 137 -3.00 13.60 7.47
N ALA A 138 -2.70 13.67 8.77
CA ALA A 138 -3.72 13.79 9.81
C ALA A 138 -4.46 15.13 9.77
N LYS A 139 -3.81 16.23 9.34
CA LYS A 139 -4.46 17.53 9.16
C LYS A 139 -5.42 17.55 7.96
N GLU A 140 -5.14 16.75 6.96
CA GLU A 140 -5.95 16.60 5.74
C GLU A 140 -7.05 15.53 5.86
N LYS A 141 -7.30 15.00 7.05
CA LYS A 141 -8.19 13.84 7.27
C LYS A 141 -9.62 14.05 6.73
N ASP A 142 -10.14 15.25 6.75
CA ASP A 142 -11.51 15.56 6.34
C ASP A 142 -11.64 15.65 4.80
N ASP A 143 -10.52 15.91 4.11
CA ASP A 143 -10.45 15.99 2.64
C ASP A 143 -9.77 14.75 2.03
N ASN A 144 -9.34 13.79 2.87
CA ASN A 144 -8.54 12.65 2.46
C ASN A 144 -9.27 11.32 2.71
N TRP A 145 -9.61 10.63 1.62
CA TRP A 145 -10.31 9.35 1.64
C TRP A 145 -9.56 8.23 2.42
N ILE A 146 -8.24 8.36 2.63
CA ILE A 146 -7.40 7.35 3.31
C ILE A 146 -7.90 7.13 4.73
N TRP A 147 -8.13 8.21 5.48
CA TRP A 147 -8.61 8.13 6.85
C TRP A 147 -9.96 7.42 6.92
N GLU A 148 -10.89 7.82 6.10
CA GLU A 148 -12.22 7.22 6.06
C GLU A 148 -12.18 5.74 5.65
N ALA A 149 -11.36 5.37 4.67
CA ALA A 149 -11.21 3.99 4.24
C ALA A 149 -10.67 3.09 5.36
N MET A 150 -9.64 3.54 6.08
CA MET A 150 -9.02 2.79 7.18
C MET A 150 -9.99 2.62 8.36
N THR A 151 -10.74 3.67 8.71
CA THR A 151 -11.65 3.65 9.85
C THR A 151 -12.93 2.85 9.58
N ARG A 152 -13.41 2.85 8.34
CA ARG A 152 -14.58 2.02 7.94
C ARG A 152 -14.26 0.52 7.87
N HIS A 153 -13.04 0.15 7.51
CA HIS A 153 -12.65 -1.24 7.26
C HIS A 153 -11.35 -1.64 7.98
N PRO A 154 -11.28 -1.48 9.32
CA PRO A 154 -10.07 -1.73 10.09
C PRO A 154 -9.56 -3.17 9.96
N ASP A 155 -10.46 -4.16 9.77
CA ASP A 155 -10.06 -5.55 9.57
C ASP A 155 -9.37 -5.79 8.22
N LEU A 156 -9.63 -4.96 7.21
CA LEU A 156 -8.89 -5.00 5.94
C LEU A 156 -7.54 -4.29 6.02
N VAL A 157 -7.35 -3.35 6.94
CA VAL A 157 -6.08 -2.63 7.12
C VAL A 157 -5.00 -3.54 7.70
N GLY A 158 -5.27 -4.19 8.82
CA GLY A 158 -4.31 -5.08 9.49
C GLY A 158 -4.78 -6.54 9.49
N GLY A 159 -5.97 -6.76 10.00
CA GLY A 159 -6.58 -8.07 10.19
C GLY A 159 -6.67 -8.46 11.67
N PHE A 160 -7.11 -9.67 11.93
CA PHE A 160 -7.29 -10.19 13.26
C PHE A 160 -5.97 -10.18 14.07
N ASN A 161 -6.02 -9.77 15.33
CA ASN A 161 -4.88 -9.65 16.25
C ASN A 161 -3.76 -8.69 15.78
N ARG A 162 -4.05 -7.77 14.89
CA ARG A 162 -3.10 -6.71 14.55
C ARG A 162 -3.32 -5.48 15.42
N LEU A 163 -2.21 -4.85 15.81
CA LEU A 163 -2.23 -3.62 16.61
C LEU A 163 -3.00 -2.51 15.90
N ASP A 164 -2.75 -2.32 14.62
CA ASP A 164 -3.41 -1.33 13.78
C ASP A 164 -4.94 -1.47 13.85
N THR A 165 -5.44 -2.70 13.64
CA THR A 165 -6.87 -3.02 13.71
C THR A 165 -7.45 -2.72 15.08
N THR A 166 -6.73 -3.07 16.14
CA THR A 166 -7.17 -2.83 17.52
C THR A 166 -7.26 -1.34 17.81
N ILE A 167 -6.22 -0.58 17.48
CA ILE A 167 -6.19 0.88 17.70
C ILE A 167 -7.34 1.55 16.93
N ILE A 168 -7.51 1.26 15.64
CA ILE A 168 -8.57 1.86 14.85
C ILE A 168 -9.95 1.57 15.45
N LYS A 169 -10.21 0.34 15.89
CA LYS A 169 -11.50 -0.04 16.50
C LYS A 169 -11.76 0.58 17.86
N THR A 170 -10.73 0.94 18.61
CA THR A 170 -10.88 1.48 19.97
C THR A 170 -10.85 3.00 20.02
N CYS A 171 -10.28 3.66 19.02
CA CYS A 171 -10.12 5.13 18.97
C CYS A 171 -11.14 5.83 18.07
N ASN A 172 -12.09 5.10 17.48
CA ASN A 172 -13.17 5.63 16.64
C ASN A 172 -14.49 5.67 17.38
#